data_71d3ce616811f39ebd857de2c6bce01f
#
_entry.id   71d3ce616811f39ebd857de2c6bce01f
#
_cell.length_a   1.000
_cell.length_b   1.000
_cell.length_c   1.000
_cell.angle_alpha   90.00
_cell.angle_beta   90.00
_cell.angle_gamma   90.00
#
_symmetry.space_group_name_H-M   'P 1'
#
loop_
_entity.id
_entity.type
_entity.pdbx_description
1 polymer ?
#
loop_
_entity_poly.entity_id
_entity_poly.type
_entity_poly.pdbx_seq_one_letter_code
_entity_poly.pdbx_strand_id
1 'polypeptide(L)'
;MNILYLNHYAGSPQHGMEYRPYYLAREWVRGGHAVRMVAASFSHVRATQPDMAHASSQATGKMAGKPVIQNIDGIDYHWYAAPAYIGNGLGRVKNIAAFLWQVWRDAAAIAAQFAPD
;
A
#
# COMPACT_ATOMS: atom_id res chain seq x y z
N MET A 1 8.54 -8.69 -15.76
CA MET A 1 7.09 -8.60 -15.51
C MET A 1 6.78 -7.43 -14.60
N ASN A 2 5.60 -6.86 -14.73
CA ASN A 2 5.07 -5.85 -13.83
C ASN A 2 4.09 -6.52 -12.86
N ILE A 3 4.48 -6.71 -11.62
CA ILE A 3 3.72 -7.46 -10.62
C ILE A 3 2.96 -6.49 -9.73
N LEU A 4 1.62 -6.52 -9.81
CA LEU A 4 0.73 -5.80 -8.89
C LEU A 4 0.34 -6.73 -7.74
N TYR A 5 0.75 -6.38 -6.52
CA TYR A 5 0.47 -7.17 -5.33
C TYR A 5 -0.46 -6.41 -4.39
N LEU A 6 -1.73 -6.80 -4.34
CA LEU A 6 -2.74 -6.23 -3.45
C LEU A 6 -2.71 -6.95 -2.11
N ASN A 7 -2.30 -6.27 -1.05
CA ASN A 7 -2.30 -6.83 0.29
C ASN A 7 -2.60 -5.73 1.32
N HIS A 8 -3.82 -5.69 1.82
CA HIS A 8 -4.31 -4.70 2.78
C HIS A 8 -3.39 -4.57 4.01
N TYR A 9 -2.86 -5.67 4.52
CA TYR A 9 -2.04 -5.72 5.73
C TYR A 9 -0.53 -5.62 5.47
N ALA A 10 -0.09 -5.48 4.24
CA ALA A 10 1.34 -5.50 3.91
C ALA A 10 2.13 -4.54 4.80
N GLY A 11 3.25 -5.03 5.28
CA GLY A 11 4.23 -4.27 6.05
C GLY A 11 5.61 -4.43 5.44
N SER A 12 6.63 -4.09 6.21
CA SER A 12 8.04 -4.26 5.87
C SER A 12 8.86 -4.28 7.17
N PRO A 13 10.18 -4.54 7.12
CA PRO A 13 11.04 -4.40 8.30
C PRO A 13 10.96 -3.02 8.97
N GLN A 14 10.66 -1.96 8.22
CA GLN A 14 10.46 -0.61 8.77
C GLN A 14 9.15 -0.48 9.58
N HIS A 15 8.17 -1.34 9.32
CA HIS A 15 6.83 -1.31 9.94
C HIS A 15 6.65 -2.34 11.05
N GLY A 16 7.63 -3.22 11.24
CA GLY A 16 7.73 -4.13 12.38
C GLY A 16 6.95 -5.44 12.28
N MET A 17 5.98 -5.59 11.38
CA MET A 17 5.16 -6.81 11.23
C MET A 17 4.80 -7.04 9.76
N GLU A 18 4.19 -8.21 9.48
CA GLU A 18 3.74 -8.60 8.15
C GLU A 18 4.87 -8.62 7.11
N TYR A 19 5.94 -9.32 7.45
CA TYR A 19 7.14 -9.40 6.62
C TYR A 19 6.99 -10.26 5.37
N ARG A 20 6.06 -11.22 5.38
CA ARG A 20 5.91 -12.18 4.28
C ARG A 20 5.68 -11.50 2.92
N PRO A 21 4.75 -10.53 2.79
CA PRO A 21 4.58 -9.81 1.52
C PRO A 21 5.85 -9.08 1.08
N TYR A 22 6.57 -8.47 2.01
CA TYR A 22 7.83 -7.79 1.73
C TYR A 22 8.90 -8.73 1.19
N TYR A 23 9.16 -9.86 1.86
CA TYR A 23 10.21 -10.77 1.42
C TYR A 23 9.89 -11.41 0.07
N LEU A 24 8.62 -11.72 -0.20
CA LEU A 24 8.19 -12.23 -1.49
C LEU A 24 8.41 -11.18 -2.60
N ALA A 25 7.96 -9.95 -2.37
CA ALA A 25 8.12 -8.84 -3.31
C ALA A 25 9.61 -8.53 -3.57
N ARG A 26 10.44 -8.59 -2.53
CA ARG A 26 11.89 -8.38 -2.65
C ARG A 26 12.54 -9.43 -3.57
N GLU A 27 12.16 -10.67 -3.47
CA GLU A 27 12.69 -11.73 -4.35
C GLU A 27 12.24 -11.51 -5.80
N TRP A 28 11.04 -11.03 -6.05
CA TRP A 28 10.61 -10.63 -7.39
C TRP A 28 11.42 -9.47 -7.95
N VAL A 29 11.70 -8.44 -7.12
CA VAL A 29 12.58 -7.33 -7.53
C VAL A 29 13.99 -7.84 -7.87
N ARG A 30 14.55 -8.75 -7.08
CA ARG A 30 15.84 -9.38 -7.36
C ARG A 30 15.84 -10.19 -8.65
N GLY A 31 14.69 -10.77 -8.99
CA GLY A 31 14.46 -11.45 -10.28
C GLY A 31 14.28 -10.52 -11.47
N GLY A 32 14.42 -9.21 -11.29
CA GLY A 32 14.31 -8.21 -12.37
C GLY A 32 12.86 -7.78 -12.68
N HIS A 33 11.91 -8.05 -11.79
CA HIS A 33 10.52 -7.64 -11.96
C HIS A 33 10.25 -6.27 -11.33
N ALA A 34 9.39 -5.46 -11.95
CA ALA A 34 8.83 -4.27 -11.32
C ALA A 34 7.69 -4.70 -10.39
N VAL A 35 7.74 -4.28 -9.12
CA VAL A 35 6.74 -4.67 -8.12
C VAL A 35 6.07 -3.46 -7.52
N ARG A 36 4.74 -3.41 -7.60
CA ARG A 36 3.90 -2.44 -6.91
C ARG A 36 3.09 -3.13 -5.83
N MET A 37 3.33 -2.75 -4.58
CA MET A 37 2.60 -3.23 -3.41
C MET A 37 1.50 -2.24 -3.06
N VAL A 38 0.25 -2.66 -3.07
CA VAL A 38 -0.90 -1.82 -2.71
C VAL A 38 -1.40 -2.24 -1.32
N ALA A 39 -1.37 -1.31 -0.37
CA ALA A 39 -1.70 -1.59 1.02
C ALA A 39 -2.46 -0.42 1.66
N ALA A 40 -3.16 -0.70 2.77
CA ALA A 40 -3.83 0.32 3.57
C ALA A 40 -2.82 1.06 4.47
N SER A 41 -3.04 2.36 4.69
CA SER A 41 -2.20 3.19 5.56
C SER A 41 -2.27 2.78 7.03
N PHE A 42 -3.35 2.15 7.46
CA PHE A 42 -3.51 1.65 8.82
C PHE A 42 -3.81 0.15 8.85
N SER A 43 -3.09 -0.56 9.70
CA SER A 43 -3.35 -1.96 10.03
C SER A 43 -2.93 -2.24 11.48
N HIS A 44 -3.79 -2.92 12.24
CA HIS A 44 -3.51 -3.26 13.63
C HIS A 44 -2.35 -4.24 13.83
N VAL A 45 -1.94 -4.92 12.77
CA VAL A 45 -0.82 -5.89 12.81
C VAL A 45 0.56 -5.26 12.66
N ARG A 46 0.64 -3.99 12.25
CA ARG A 46 1.93 -3.29 12.14
C ARG A 46 2.29 -2.60 13.45
N ALA A 47 3.56 -2.67 13.82
CA ALA A 47 4.09 -1.92 14.96
C ALA A 47 4.19 -0.43 14.66
N THR A 48 4.56 -0.06 13.42
CA THR A 48 4.68 1.31 12.95
C THR A 48 3.89 1.49 11.65
N GLN A 49 3.05 2.51 11.59
CA GLN A 49 2.29 2.83 10.38
C GLN A 49 3.14 3.65 9.41
N PRO A 50 2.89 3.57 8.08
CA PRO A 50 3.54 4.44 7.11
C PRO A 50 3.22 5.91 7.38
N ASP A 51 4.22 6.77 7.17
CA ASP A 51 4.05 8.21 7.34
C ASP A 51 3.32 8.80 6.13
N MET A 52 2.05 9.12 6.32
CA MET A 52 1.19 9.71 5.30
C MET A 52 1.42 11.22 5.13
N ALA A 53 2.09 11.88 6.08
CA ALA A 53 2.29 13.33 6.06
C ALA A 53 3.53 13.74 5.24
N HIS A 54 4.64 13.02 5.34
CA HIS A 54 5.87 13.34 4.61
C HIS A 54 5.81 13.04 3.12
N ALA A 55 4.98 12.12 2.70
CA ALA A 55 4.83 11.82 1.29
C ALA A 55 3.94 12.83 0.54
N SER A 56 3.13 13.62 1.26
CA SER A 56 2.40 14.74 0.65
C SER A 56 3.30 15.95 0.33
N SER A 57 4.51 16.03 0.89
CA SER A 57 5.45 17.13 0.63
C SER A 57 6.22 16.98 -0.70
N GLN A 58 6.26 15.79 -1.29
CA GLN A 58 6.84 15.58 -2.63
C GLN A 58 5.80 15.58 -3.76
N ALA A 59 4.52 15.49 -3.43
CA ALA A 59 3.43 15.65 -4.39
C ALA A 59 2.89 17.08 -4.30
N THR A 60 3.33 17.95 -5.19
CA THR A 60 2.74 19.27 -5.39
C THR A 60 1.27 19.12 -5.78
N GLY A 61 0.38 19.29 -4.82
CA GLY A 61 -1.06 19.34 -5.04
C GLY A 61 -1.84 18.51 -4.02
N LYS A 62 -2.71 19.18 -3.27
CA LYS A 62 -3.78 18.58 -2.47
C LYS A 62 -4.65 17.69 -3.37
N MET A 63 -4.31 16.43 -3.52
CA MET A 63 -5.21 15.46 -4.13
C MET A 63 -5.69 14.50 -3.06
N ALA A 64 -6.74 14.92 -2.36
CA ALA A 64 -7.50 14.05 -1.46
C ALA A 64 -7.87 12.76 -2.24
N GLY A 65 -7.47 11.61 -1.72
CA GLY A 65 -7.83 10.30 -2.25
C GLY A 65 -6.79 9.61 -3.14
N LYS A 66 -5.58 10.17 -3.33
CA LYS A 66 -4.49 9.43 -3.98
C LYS A 66 -3.62 8.69 -2.97
N PRO A 67 -3.06 7.52 -3.34
CA PRO A 67 -2.14 6.80 -2.47
C PRO A 67 -0.85 7.58 -2.29
N VAL A 68 -0.23 7.37 -1.14
CA VAL A 68 1.12 7.82 -0.86
C VAL A 68 2.09 6.76 -1.38
N ILE A 69 3.09 7.18 -2.16
CA ILE A 69 4.06 6.28 -2.76
C ILE A 69 5.35 6.31 -1.95
N GLN A 70 5.84 5.13 -1.57
CA GLN A 70 7.10 4.95 -0.87
C GLN A 70 7.87 3.79 -1.49
N ASN A 71 9.11 4.03 -1.93
CA ASN A 71 9.97 2.94 -2.40
C ASN A 71 10.73 2.34 -1.21
N ILE A 72 10.60 1.03 -1.03
CA ILE A 72 11.33 0.26 -0.01
C ILE A 72 12.03 -0.89 -0.72
N ASP A 73 13.35 -0.84 -0.78
CA ASP A 73 14.19 -1.87 -1.40
C ASP A 73 13.78 -2.26 -2.85
N GLY A 74 13.37 -1.25 -3.64
CA GLY A 74 12.96 -1.44 -5.03
C GLY A 74 11.48 -1.83 -5.18
N ILE A 75 10.74 -1.96 -4.09
CA ILE A 75 9.30 -2.22 -4.09
C ILE A 75 8.56 -0.89 -3.97
N ASP A 76 7.68 -0.56 -4.92
CA ASP A 76 6.84 0.63 -4.86
C ASP A 76 5.60 0.38 -4.03
N TYR A 77 5.63 0.80 -2.77
CA TYR A 77 4.45 0.76 -1.89
C TYR A 77 3.52 1.92 -2.20
N HIS A 78 2.27 1.60 -2.48
CA HIS A 78 1.17 2.54 -2.62
C HIS A 78 0.25 2.42 -1.41
N TRP A 79 0.38 3.37 -0.48
CA TRP A 79 -0.39 3.40 0.76
C TRP A 79 -1.70 4.15 0.54
N TYR A 80 -2.81 3.44 0.59
CA TYR A 80 -4.15 4.04 0.51
C TYR A 80 -4.65 4.45 1.88
N ALA A 81 -5.11 5.69 2.02
CA ALA A 81 -5.63 6.21 3.28
C ALA A 81 -6.81 5.37 3.78
N ALA A 82 -6.70 4.86 5.00
CA ALA A 82 -7.72 4.07 5.64
C ALA A 82 -7.88 4.49 7.11
N PRO A 83 -9.11 4.56 7.64
CA PRO A 83 -9.34 5.01 9.01
C PRO A 83 -8.72 4.04 10.02
N ALA A 84 -8.17 4.59 11.09
CA ALA A 84 -7.70 3.80 12.22
C ALA A 84 -8.88 3.14 12.93
N TYR A 85 -8.64 1.98 13.52
CA TYR A 85 -9.64 1.23 14.29
C TYR A 85 -9.00 0.49 15.45
N ILE A 86 -9.84 0.13 16.42
CA ILE A 86 -9.45 -0.68 17.59
C ILE A 86 -10.27 -1.98 17.56
N GLY A 87 -9.58 -3.12 17.70
CA GLY A 87 -10.22 -4.44 17.75
C GLY A 87 -10.76 -4.95 16.40
N ASN A 88 -11.76 -5.83 16.47
CA ASN A 88 -12.34 -6.52 15.31
C ASN A 88 -13.76 -6.07 14.95
N GLY A 89 -14.18 -4.88 15.37
CA GLY A 89 -15.54 -4.39 15.20
C GLY A 89 -15.79 -3.69 13.86
N LEU A 90 -16.86 -2.87 13.81
CA LEU A 90 -17.27 -2.10 12.64
C LEU A 90 -16.17 -1.16 12.09
N GLY A 91 -15.27 -0.69 12.95
CA GLY A 91 -14.13 0.14 12.52
C GLY A 91 -13.21 -0.59 11.54
N ARG A 92 -12.96 -1.88 11.77
CA ARG A 92 -12.19 -2.73 10.85
C ARG A 92 -12.90 -2.89 9.51
N VAL A 93 -14.20 -3.10 9.53
CA VAL A 93 -15.02 -3.21 8.31
C VAL A 93 -14.95 -1.92 7.50
N LYS A 94 -15.08 -0.75 8.16
CA LYS A 94 -14.93 0.56 7.51
C LYS A 94 -13.55 0.75 6.90
N ASN A 95 -12.50 0.35 7.60
CA ASN A 95 -11.12 0.42 7.11
C ASN A 95 -10.94 -0.40 5.83
N ILE A 96 -11.39 -1.66 5.84
CA ILE A 96 -11.32 -2.57 4.67
C ILE A 96 -12.16 -2.02 3.51
N ALA A 97 -13.37 -1.57 3.77
CA ALA A 97 -14.27 -1.01 2.76
C ALA A 97 -13.68 0.25 2.11
N ALA A 98 -13.11 1.15 2.90
CA ALA A 98 -12.45 2.35 2.39
C ALA A 98 -11.25 2.01 1.50
N PHE A 99 -10.45 1.04 1.89
CA PHE A 99 -9.33 0.56 1.09
C PHE A 99 -9.81 -0.04 -0.25
N LEU A 100 -10.74 -0.97 -0.21
CA LEU A 100 -11.26 -1.65 -1.41
C LEU A 100 -11.90 -0.67 -2.39
N TRP A 101 -12.70 0.28 -1.88
CA TRP A 101 -13.35 1.28 -2.72
C TRP A 101 -12.33 2.16 -3.46
N GLN A 102 -11.27 2.62 -2.77
CA GLN A 102 -10.22 3.44 -3.38
C GLN A 102 -9.44 2.65 -4.44
N VAL A 103 -9.07 1.40 -4.15
CA VAL A 103 -8.38 0.53 -5.11
C VAL A 103 -9.26 0.28 -6.34
N TRP A 104 -10.55 0.01 -6.13
CA TRP A 104 -11.51 -0.19 -7.22
C TRP A 104 -11.67 1.08 -8.08
N ARG A 105 -11.81 2.24 -7.44
CA ARG A 105 -11.87 3.55 -8.13
C ARG A 105 -10.65 3.78 -9.02
N ASP A 106 -9.47 3.43 -8.51
CA ASP A 106 -8.21 3.71 -9.17
C ASP A 106 -7.75 2.56 -10.10
N ALA A 107 -8.49 1.46 -10.18
CA ALA A 107 -8.11 0.26 -10.93
C ALA A 107 -7.76 0.53 -12.40
N ALA A 108 -8.55 1.34 -13.09
CA ALA A 108 -8.29 1.69 -14.48
C ALA A 108 -6.99 2.50 -14.64
N ALA A 109 -6.72 3.43 -13.72
CA ALA A 109 -5.47 4.21 -13.72
C ALA A 109 -4.26 3.33 -13.38
N ILE A 110 -4.41 2.40 -12.45
CA ILE A 110 -3.36 1.41 -12.13
C ILE A 110 -3.06 0.55 -13.36
N ALA A 111 -4.08 0.03 -14.03
CA ALA A 111 -3.92 -0.77 -15.23
C ALA A 111 -3.22 0.00 -16.36
N ALA A 112 -3.61 1.26 -16.59
CA ALA A 112 -3.02 2.09 -17.64
C ALA A 112 -1.58 2.52 -17.34
N GLN A 113 -1.27 2.87 -16.10
CA GLN A 113 0.03 3.45 -15.72
C GLN A 113 1.09 2.40 -15.38
N PHE A 114 0.69 1.33 -14.73
CA PHE A 114 1.60 0.27 -14.32
C PHE A 114 1.60 -0.91 -15.28
N ALA A 115 0.50 -1.12 -16.00
CA ALA A 115 0.31 -2.22 -16.96
C ALA A 115 0.76 -3.58 -16.37
N PRO A 116 0.11 -4.05 -15.30
CA PRO A 116 0.50 -5.33 -14.69
C PRO A 116 0.29 -6.48 -15.67
N ASP A 117 1.23 -7.41 -15.62
CA ASP A 117 1.19 -8.63 -16.47
C ASP A 117 0.16 -9.64 -16.02
#